data_05a8861c487dba62bdac383663659131
#
_entry.id   05a8861c487dba62bdac383663659131
#
_cell.length_a   1.000
_cell.length_b   1.000
_cell.length_c   1.000
_cell.angle_alpha   90.00
_cell.angle_beta   90.00
_cell.angle_gamma   90.00
#
_symmetry.space_group_name_H-M   'P 1'
#
loop_
_entity.id
_entity.type
_entity.pdbx_description
1 polymer ?
#
loop_
_entity_poly.entity_id
_entity_poly.type
_entity_poly.pdbx_seq_one_letter_code
_entity_poly.pdbx_strand_id
1 'polypeptide(L)'
;MPQESDQKPAKAQDFVHLHLHSDYSLLQSTVQLKPLAKKLVELDMSACALTDLGNMYGAVSYFIAMKYAGIKPIIGYDAHLTLGSRFEQSSSLAAGERAYYGLVLLATDLEGYQNLAWLASKAFTEGYYHRPRIDMEILAEKSAGLIALSGGIGYAFSNGLTLE
;
A
#
# COMPACT_ATOMS: atom_id res chain seq x y z
N MET A 1 37.34 32.98 1.91
CA MET A 1 36.46 32.23 0.99
C MET A 1 36.06 30.95 1.71
N PRO A 2 34.79 30.71 2.04
CA PRO A 2 34.37 29.46 2.63
C PRO A 2 34.42 28.37 1.54
N GLN A 3 35.03 27.22 1.84
CA GLN A 3 35.05 26.07 0.98
C GLN A 3 33.60 25.54 0.89
N GLU A 4 33.05 25.53 -0.33
CA GLU A 4 31.88 24.73 -0.65
C GLU A 4 32.20 23.28 -0.29
N SER A 5 31.48 22.75 0.69
CA SER A 5 31.52 21.33 1.02
C SER A 5 30.92 20.57 -0.18
N ASP A 6 31.78 19.83 -0.90
CA ASP A 6 31.37 18.79 -1.84
C ASP A 6 30.52 17.74 -1.12
N GLN A 7 29.26 18.06 -0.85
CA GLN A 7 28.27 17.07 -0.48
C GLN A 7 27.97 16.26 -1.74
N LYS A 8 28.63 15.11 -1.83
CA LYS A 8 28.30 14.08 -2.81
C LYS A 8 26.78 13.83 -2.71
N PRO A 9 26.03 13.93 -3.82
CA PRO A 9 24.60 13.68 -3.77
C PRO A 9 24.35 12.33 -3.10
N ALA A 10 23.40 12.29 -2.17
CA ALA A 10 23.00 11.05 -1.47
C ALA A 10 22.79 9.98 -2.53
N LYS A 11 23.42 8.82 -2.35
CA LYS A 11 23.26 7.71 -3.29
C LYS A 11 21.79 7.32 -3.31
N ALA A 12 21.23 7.07 -4.50
CA ALA A 12 19.86 6.57 -4.67
C ALA A 12 19.53 5.30 -3.83
N GLN A 13 20.57 4.63 -3.30
CA GLN A 13 20.49 3.52 -2.34
C GLN A 13 19.76 3.85 -1.03
N ASP A 14 19.62 5.12 -0.67
CA ASP A 14 18.99 5.55 0.58
C ASP A 14 17.48 5.79 0.44
N PHE A 15 16.93 5.71 -0.78
CA PHE A 15 15.52 5.92 -1.04
C PHE A 15 14.81 4.62 -1.43
N VAL A 16 13.67 4.36 -0.78
CA VAL A 16 12.80 3.20 -1.06
C VAL A 16 11.36 3.68 -1.28
N HIS A 17 10.78 3.33 -2.42
CA HIS A 17 9.35 3.54 -2.63
C HIS A 17 8.56 2.60 -1.71
N LEU A 18 7.79 3.17 -0.78
CA LEU A 18 6.93 2.43 0.15
C LEU A 18 5.45 2.43 -0.27
N HIS A 19 5.08 3.24 -1.26
CA HIS A 19 3.74 3.33 -1.83
C HIS A 19 3.83 3.43 -3.34
N LEU A 20 3.52 2.34 -4.03
CA LEU A 20 3.58 2.24 -5.49
C LEU A 20 2.47 1.32 -6.00
N HIS A 21 1.74 1.79 -7.01
CA HIS A 21 0.73 1.01 -7.71
C HIS A 21 1.27 0.47 -9.03
N SER A 22 0.95 -0.78 -9.35
CA SER A 22 1.19 -1.38 -10.67
C SER A 22 -0.04 -1.29 -11.58
N ASP A 23 0.08 -1.83 -12.79
CA ASP A 23 -1.01 -1.97 -13.75
C ASP A 23 -2.17 -2.88 -13.25
N TYR A 24 -1.99 -3.59 -12.13
CA TYR A 24 -3.09 -4.26 -11.41
C TYR A 24 -3.99 -3.27 -10.64
N SER A 25 -3.56 -2.04 -10.43
CA SER A 25 -4.40 -0.92 -9.96
C SER A 25 -5.08 -0.26 -11.15
N LEU A 26 -6.13 -0.91 -11.68
CA LEU A 26 -6.81 -0.53 -12.92
C LEU A 26 -7.25 0.94 -12.89
N LEU A 27 -6.99 1.66 -13.98
CA LEU A 27 -7.27 3.10 -14.17
C LEU A 27 -6.51 4.03 -13.23
N GLN A 28 -5.57 3.50 -12.40
CA GLN A 28 -4.78 4.29 -11.46
C GLN A 28 -3.29 4.29 -11.82
N SER A 29 -2.79 3.20 -12.40
CA SER A 29 -1.39 3.07 -12.77
C SER A 29 -1.19 2.30 -14.09
N THR A 30 -0.10 2.62 -14.78
CA THR A 30 0.37 1.91 -15.98
C THR A 30 1.72 1.23 -15.76
N VAL A 31 2.18 1.17 -14.52
CA VAL A 31 3.49 0.62 -14.15
C VAL A 31 3.48 -0.91 -14.26
N GLN A 32 4.19 -1.44 -15.24
CA GLN A 32 4.35 -2.88 -15.42
C GLN A 32 5.52 -3.42 -14.58
N LEU A 33 5.36 -4.62 -14.01
CA LEU A 33 6.29 -5.18 -13.02
C LEU A 33 7.70 -5.45 -13.56
N LYS A 34 7.81 -6.00 -14.79
CA LYS A 34 9.12 -6.28 -15.40
C LYS A 34 9.90 -5.00 -15.77
N PRO A 35 9.31 -4.00 -16.44
CA PRO A 35 9.94 -2.71 -16.66
C PRO A 35 10.31 -1.99 -15.34
N LEU A 36 9.46 -2.08 -14.32
CA LEU A 36 9.74 -1.54 -13.00
C LEU A 36 11.01 -2.14 -12.40
N ALA A 37 11.12 -3.48 -12.38
CA ALA A 37 12.29 -4.17 -11.85
C ALA A 37 13.58 -3.72 -12.56
N LYS A 38 13.56 -3.63 -13.90
CA LYS A 38 14.69 -3.10 -14.68
C LYS A 38 15.04 -1.67 -14.29
N LYS A 39 14.01 -0.81 -14.13
CA LYS A 39 14.23 0.61 -13.78
C LYS A 39 14.82 0.78 -12.40
N LEU A 40 14.40 -0.04 -11.42
CA LEU A 40 14.96 -0.01 -10.06
C LEU A 40 16.45 -0.40 -10.04
N VAL A 41 16.84 -1.39 -10.85
CA VAL A 41 18.26 -1.76 -11.02
C VAL A 41 19.05 -0.61 -11.65
N GLU A 42 18.53 0.03 -12.72
CA GLU A 42 19.17 1.19 -13.35
C GLU A 42 19.37 2.37 -12.37
N LEU A 43 18.45 2.53 -11.41
CA LEU A 43 18.49 3.57 -10.38
C LEU A 43 19.28 3.17 -9.12
N ASP A 44 19.90 1.99 -9.11
CA ASP A 44 20.65 1.44 -7.96
C ASP A 44 19.81 1.37 -6.67
N MET A 45 18.50 1.08 -6.81
CA MET A 45 17.59 0.93 -5.67
C MET A 45 17.62 -0.51 -5.15
N SER A 46 17.79 -0.66 -3.83
CA SER A 46 17.91 -1.97 -3.18
C SER A 46 16.57 -2.62 -2.82
N ALA A 47 15.51 -1.83 -2.70
CA ALA A 47 14.19 -2.28 -2.28
C ALA A 47 13.08 -1.44 -2.91
N CYS A 48 11.88 -2.00 -2.97
CA CYS A 48 10.67 -1.29 -3.39
C CYS A 48 9.44 -1.97 -2.79
N ALA A 49 8.38 -1.23 -2.50
CA ALA A 49 7.09 -1.81 -2.15
C ALA A 49 6.16 -1.85 -3.36
N LEU A 50 5.26 -2.83 -3.37
CA LEU A 50 4.06 -2.84 -4.20
C LEU A 50 2.84 -2.75 -3.28
N THR A 51 1.99 -1.78 -3.51
CA THR A 51 0.79 -1.47 -2.71
C THR A 51 -0.38 -1.19 -3.64
N ASP A 52 -0.80 -2.20 -4.41
CA ASP A 52 -1.90 -2.01 -5.35
C ASP A 52 -3.20 -1.63 -4.65
N LEU A 53 -4.00 -0.79 -5.33
CA LEU A 53 -5.20 -0.19 -4.78
C LEU A 53 -6.34 -1.22 -4.71
N GLY A 54 -6.77 -1.53 -3.51
CA GLY A 54 -7.91 -2.41 -3.24
C GLY A 54 -7.69 -3.88 -3.58
N ASN A 55 -6.48 -4.31 -3.94
CA ASN A 55 -6.20 -5.69 -4.31
C ASN A 55 -4.72 -6.08 -4.08
N MET A 56 -4.43 -7.39 -4.17
CA MET A 56 -3.09 -7.97 -4.10
C MET A 56 -2.79 -8.86 -5.31
N TYR A 57 -3.44 -8.64 -6.45
CA TYR A 57 -3.34 -9.53 -7.61
C TYR A 57 -1.92 -9.61 -8.17
N GLY A 58 -1.16 -8.52 -8.13
CA GLY A 58 0.21 -8.44 -8.60
C GLY A 58 1.26 -9.00 -7.64
N ALA A 59 0.92 -9.30 -6.38
CA ALA A 59 1.89 -9.56 -5.31
C ALA A 59 2.88 -10.69 -5.63
N VAL A 60 2.41 -11.83 -6.10
CA VAL A 60 3.28 -12.99 -6.43
C VAL A 60 4.16 -12.70 -7.64
N SER A 61 3.59 -12.15 -8.72
CA SER A 61 4.35 -11.78 -9.92
C SER A 61 5.41 -10.73 -9.61
N TYR A 62 5.05 -9.76 -8.77
CA TYR A 62 5.96 -8.74 -8.27
C TYR A 62 7.12 -9.34 -7.45
N PHE A 63 6.80 -10.18 -6.46
CA PHE A 63 7.80 -10.86 -5.65
C PHE A 63 8.83 -11.60 -6.51
N ILE A 64 8.35 -12.36 -7.49
CA ILE A 64 9.21 -13.13 -8.42
C ILE A 64 10.09 -12.17 -9.23
N ALA A 65 9.50 -11.13 -9.84
CA ALA A 65 10.24 -10.17 -10.67
C ALA A 65 11.36 -9.45 -9.89
N MET A 66 11.06 -8.99 -8.66
CA MET A 66 12.03 -8.31 -7.81
C MET A 66 13.15 -9.23 -7.35
N LYS A 67 12.82 -10.47 -6.95
CA LYS A 67 13.84 -11.47 -6.54
C LYS A 67 14.80 -11.78 -7.68
N TYR A 68 14.30 -11.96 -8.92
CA TYR A 68 15.17 -12.16 -10.08
C TYR A 68 16.04 -10.94 -10.40
N ALA A 69 15.58 -9.75 -10.12
CA ALA A 69 16.34 -8.51 -10.31
C ALA A 69 17.33 -8.21 -9.17
N GLY A 70 17.34 -8.99 -8.08
CA GLY A 70 18.16 -8.72 -6.89
C GLY A 70 17.64 -7.58 -6.01
N ILE A 71 16.40 -7.17 -6.21
CA ILE A 71 15.73 -6.10 -5.45
C ILE A 71 14.94 -6.75 -4.29
N LYS A 72 15.00 -6.17 -3.09
CA LYS A 72 14.18 -6.61 -1.95
C LYS A 72 12.71 -6.25 -2.18
N PRO A 73 11.80 -7.21 -2.40
CA PRO A 73 10.38 -6.92 -2.50
C PRO A 73 9.78 -6.62 -1.12
N ILE A 74 8.98 -5.59 -1.04
CA ILE A 74 8.12 -5.28 0.11
C ILE A 74 6.68 -5.44 -0.38
N ILE A 75 5.92 -6.35 0.22
CA ILE A 75 4.53 -6.59 -0.16
C ILE A 75 3.63 -5.71 0.69
N GLY A 76 2.72 -5.02 0.06
CA GLY A 76 1.74 -4.17 0.72
C GLY A 76 0.37 -4.21 0.05
N TYR A 77 -0.53 -3.42 0.60
CA TYR A 77 -1.91 -3.30 0.18
C TYR A 77 -2.40 -1.88 0.44
N ASP A 78 -2.85 -1.16 -0.59
CA ASP A 78 -3.53 0.12 -0.41
C ASP A 78 -5.03 -0.16 -0.21
N ALA A 79 -5.43 -0.21 1.06
CA ALA A 79 -6.76 -0.61 1.47
C ALA A 79 -7.74 0.55 1.44
N HIS A 80 -9.01 0.27 1.12
CA HIS A 80 -10.11 1.17 1.38
C HIS A 80 -10.66 0.89 2.79
N LEU A 81 -10.37 1.78 3.74
CA LEU A 81 -10.85 1.70 5.12
C LEU A 81 -12.17 2.45 5.27
N THR A 82 -13.23 1.77 5.72
CA THR A 82 -14.46 2.42 6.17
C THR A 82 -14.43 2.66 7.68
N LEU A 83 -14.99 3.79 8.13
CA LEU A 83 -15.08 4.11 9.56
C LEU A 83 -16.26 3.40 10.24
N GLY A 84 -17.30 3.07 9.46
CA GLY A 84 -18.40 2.24 9.89
C GLY A 84 -18.12 0.75 9.67
N SER A 85 -19.16 -0.07 9.72
CA SER A 85 -19.05 -1.50 9.42
C SER A 85 -18.83 -1.74 7.92
N ARG A 86 -17.96 -2.70 7.59
CA ARG A 86 -17.74 -3.16 6.21
C ARG A 86 -19.00 -3.71 5.55
N PHE A 87 -19.96 -4.16 6.35
CA PHE A 87 -21.27 -4.68 5.86
C PHE A 87 -22.25 -3.57 5.49
N GLU A 88 -21.99 -2.33 5.90
CA GLU A 88 -22.88 -1.22 5.63
C GLU A 88 -22.84 -0.82 4.15
N GLN A 89 -24.01 -0.79 3.51
CA GLN A 89 -24.18 -0.44 2.10
C GLN A 89 -25.04 0.81 1.92
N SER A 90 -25.03 1.70 2.92
CA SER A 90 -25.79 2.95 2.88
C SER A 90 -25.04 4.00 2.07
N SER A 91 -25.77 4.68 1.21
CA SER A 91 -25.26 5.85 0.44
C SER A 91 -25.53 7.18 1.14
N SER A 92 -26.21 7.18 2.30
CA SER A 92 -26.49 8.42 3.05
C SER A 92 -25.31 8.78 3.94
N LEU A 93 -24.28 9.33 3.34
CA LEU A 93 -23.17 9.94 4.08
C LEU A 93 -23.58 11.35 4.52
N ALA A 94 -23.20 11.74 5.73
CA ALA A 94 -23.33 13.13 6.16
C ALA A 94 -22.50 14.05 5.25
N ALA A 95 -22.87 15.32 5.18
CA ALA A 95 -22.16 16.26 4.32
C ALA A 95 -20.67 16.34 4.71
N GLY A 96 -19.80 15.93 3.81
CA GLY A 96 -18.35 15.89 4.02
C GLY A 96 -17.77 14.52 4.40
N GLU A 97 -18.58 13.51 4.69
CA GLU A 97 -18.11 12.14 4.93
C GLU A 97 -17.78 11.43 3.62
N ARG A 98 -16.77 10.58 3.67
CA ARG A 98 -16.40 9.68 2.57
C ARG A 98 -16.81 8.25 2.91
N ALA A 99 -17.21 7.50 1.89
CA ALA A 99 -17.56 6.08 2.06
C ALA A 99 -16.37 5.23 2.51
N TYR A 100 -15.15 5.70 2.28
CA TYR A 100 -13.91 5.04 2.67
C TYR A 100 -12.73 6.03 2.58
N TYR A 101 -11.64 5.66 3.24
CA TYR A 101 -10.35 6.35 3.22
C TYR A 101 -9.26 5.39 2.79
N GLY A 102 -8.20 5.88 2.15
CA GLY A 102 -7.02 5.08 1.84
C GLY A 102 -6.23 4.76 3.12
N LEU A 103 -5.69 3.56 3.21
CA LEU A 103 -4.75 3.13 4.25
C LEU A 103 -3.73 2.18 3.63
N VAL A 104 -2.47 2.60 3.58
CA VAL A 104 -1.40 1.75 3.06
C VAL A 104 -0.88 0.84 4.16
N LEU A 105 -0.92 -0.47 3.90
CA LEU A 105 -0.43 -1.51 4.81
C LEU A 105 0.76 -2.23 4.17
N LEU A 106 1.83 -2.45 4.92
CA LEU A 106 3.02 -3.18 4.48
C LEU A 106 3.25 -4.39 5.37
N ALA A 107 3.57 -5.54 4.76
CA ALA A 107 3.93 -6.75 5.50
C ALA A 107 5.40 -6.69 5.92
N THR A 108 5.69 -6.99 7.19
CA THR A 108 7.06 -7.10 7.74
C THR A 108 7.62 -8.50 7.58
N ASP A 109 6.76 -9.51 7.53
CA ASP A 109 7.08 -10.93 7.54
C ASP A 109 5.99 -11.77 6.86
N LEU A 110 6.09 -13.10 6.97
CA LEU A 110 5.12 -14.03 6.37
C LEU A 110 3.74 -13.94 7.02
N GLU A 111 3.68 -13.73 8.33
CA GLU A 111 2.39 -13.54 9.04
C GLU A 111 1.68 -12.28 8.54
N GLY A 112 2.41 -11.16 8.43
CA GLY A 112 1.89 -9.94 7.86
C GLY A 112 1.36 -10.13 6.43
N TYR A 113 2.09 -10.86 5.57
CA TYR A 113 1.61 -11.19 4.23
C TYR A 113 0.31 -12.00 4.24
N GLN A 114 0.20 -13.01 5.11
CA GLN A 114 -1.01 -13.81 5.27
C GLN A 114 -2.17 -12.96 5.76
N ASN A 115 -1.92 -12.04 6.70
CA ASN A 115 -2.92 -11.10 7.20
C ASN A 115 -3.37 -10.12 6.11
N LEU A 116 -2.46 -9.58 5.29
CA LEU A 116 -2.85 -8.76 4.13
C LEU A 116 -3.74 -9.53 3.14
N ALA A 117 -3.37 -10.76 2.81
CA ALA A 117 -4.15 -11.60 1.89
C ALA A 117 -5.55 -11.91 2.46
N TRP A 118 -5.64 -12.13 3.77
CA TRP A 118 -6.91 -12.35 4.46
C TRP A 118 -7.78 -11.08 4.45
N LEU A 119 -7.19 -9.92 4.81
CA LEU A 119 -7.87 -8.62 4.78
C LEU A 119 -8.40 -8.28 3.38
N ALA A 120 -7.57 -8.46 2.35
CA ALA A 120 -7.98 -8.24 0.97
C ALA A 120 -9.13 -9.18 0.57
N SER A 121 -9.09 -10.46 0.98
CA SER A 121 -10.16 -11.42 0.70
C SER A 121 -11.46 -11.02 1.39
N LYS A 122 -11.42 -10.60 2.66
CA LYS A 122 -12.59 -10.13 3.41
C LYS A 122 -13.18 -8.85 2.81
N ALA A 123 -12.32 -7.95 2.33
CA ALA A 123 -12.76 -6.74 1.64
C ALA A 123 -13.64 -7.07 0.42
N PHE A 124 -13.32 -8.13 -0.34
CA PHE A 124 -14.12 -8.56 -1.48
C PHE A 124 -15.36 -9.37 -1.09
N THR A 125 -15.25 -10.27 -0.10
CA THR A 125 -16.34 -11.20 0.24
C THR A 125 -17.38 -10.60 1.17
N GLU A 126 -17.00 -9.64 2.01
CA GLU A 126 -17.86 -9.03 3.04
C GLU A 126 -18.03 -7.53 2.87
N GLY A 127 -16.96 -6.81 2.48
CA GLY A 127 -16.92 -5.34 2.48
C GLY A 127 -17.18 -4.69 1.12
N TYR A 128 -17.56 -5.46 0.10
CA TYR A 128 -17.71 -4.89 -1.24
C TYR A 128 -18.97 -4.02 -1.37
N TYR A 129 -18.73 -2.70 -1.49
CA TYR A 129 -19.76 -1.73 -1.87
C TYR A 129 -19.09 -0.65 -2.72
N HIS A 130 -19.29 -0.70 -4.03
CA HIS A 130 -18.56 0.05 -5.08
C HIS A 130 -17.05 -0.22 -5.10
N ARG A 131 -16.43 -0.48 -3.96
CA ARG A 131 -15.02 -0.84 -3.76
C ARG A 131 -14.90 -1.90 -2.68
N PRO A 132 -13.86 -2.76 -2.72
CA PRO A 132 -13.58 -3.67 -1.61
C PRO A 132 -13.09 -2.85 -0.40
N ARG A 133 -13.78 -2.96 0.75
CA ARG A 133 -13.49 -2.17 1.96
C ARG A 133 -13.18 -3.07 3.15
N ILE A 134 -12.24 -2.65 3.95
CA ILE A 134 -12.02 -3.19 5.29
C ILE A 134 -12.56 -2.19 6.32
N ASP A 135 -12.79 -2.64 7.55
CA ASP A 135 -13.10 -1.78 8.70
C ASP A 135 -12.08 -1.96 9.81
N MET A 136 -12.23 -1.16 10.88
CA MET A 136 -11.32 -1.20 12.01
C MET A 136 -11.38 -2.52 12.78
N GLU A 137 -12.54 -3.21 12.76
CA GLU A 137 -12.72 -4.50 13.45
C GLU A 137 -11.74 -5.56 12.90
N ILE A 138 -11.82 -5.83 11.59
CA ILE A 138 -10.95 -6.85 10.97
C ILE A 138 -9.49 -6.41 10.87
N LEU A 139 -9.24 -5.10 10.76
CA LEU A 139 -7.88 -4.57 10.78
C LEU A 139 -7.22 -4.81 12.14
N ALA A 140 -7.92 -4.56 13.25
CA ALA A 140 -7.41 -4.83 14.60
C ALA A 140 -7.15 -6.31 14.81
N GLU A 141 -8.05 -7.19 14.35
CA GLU A 141 -7.90 -8.65 14.43
C GLU A 141 -6.65 -9.16 13.70
N LYS A 142 -6.29 -8.55 12.57
CA LYS A 142 -5.22 -9.00 11.65
C LYS A 142 -4.10 -7.98 11.49
N SER A 143 -3.78 -7.24 12.55
CA SER A 143 -2.71 -6.23 12.54
C SER A 143 -1.30 -6.78 12.74
N ALA A 144 -1.15 -8.00 13.24
CA ALA A 144 0.17 -8.61 13.48
C ALA A 144 1.00 -8.67 12.18
N GLY A 145 2.29 -8.31 12.29
CA GLY A 145 3.21 -8.28 11.15
C GLY A 145 2.92 -7.20 10.11
N LEU A 146 2.12 -6.17 10.45
CA LEU A 146 1.79 -5.06 9.56
C LEU A 146 2.36 -3.73 10.05
N ILE A 147 2.78 -2.90 9.08
CA ILE A 147 3.08 -1.49 9.25
C ILE A 147 2.01 -0.71 8.48
N ALA A 148 1.37 0.26 9.14
CA ALA A 148 0.44 1.18 8.50
C ALA A 148 1.12 2.52 8.21
N LEU A 149 0.94 3.04 6.99
CA LEU A 149 1.38 4.38 6.61
C LEU A 149 0.20 5.32 6.64
N SER A 150 0.39 6.50 7.23
CA SER A 150 -0.66 7.52 7.35
C SER A 150 -1.17 8.05 5.99
N GLY A 151 -0.43 7.81 4.92
CA GLY A 151 -0.80 8.25 3.57
C GLY A 151 -0.75 9.76 3.39
N GLY A 152 -1.26 10.21 2.24
CA GLY A 152 -1.38 11.62 1.88
C GLY A 152 -2.80 12.18 2.06
N ILE A 153 -3.08 13.31 1.41
CA ILE A 153 -4.42 13.94 1.42
C ILE A 153 -5.46 12.95 0.87
N GLY A 154 -6.52 12.70 1.65
CA GLY A 154 -7.56 11.72 1.32
C GLY A 154 -7.39 10.35 1.98
N TYR A 155 -6.29 10.13 2.67
CA TYR A 155 -6.07 8.95 3.50
C TYR A 155 -6.65 9.14 4.91
N ALA A 156 -6.81 8.03 5.65
CA ALA A 156 -7.52 8.00 6.93
C ALA A 156 -7.02 9.07 7.91
N PHE A 157 -5.71 9.17 8.09
CA PHE A 157 -5.11 10.07 9.08
C PHE A 157 -5.12 11.55 8.69
N SER A 158 -5.15 11.89 7.39
CA SER A 158 -5.21 13.28 6.94
C SER A 158 -6.58 13.94 7.19
N ASN A 159 -7.59 13.15 7.52
CA ASN A 159 -8.95 13.59 7.80
C ASN A 159 -9.32 13.52 9.30
N GLY A 160 -8.33 13.53 10.18
CA GLY A 160 -8.54 13.61 11.63
C GLY A 160 -8.83 12.27 12.32
N LEU A 161 -8.55 11.14 11.65
CA LEU A 161 -8.60 9.85 12.33
C LEU A 161 -7.42 9.75 13.30
N THR A 162 -7.70 9.74 14.58
CA THR A 162 -6.74 9.32 15.62
C THR A 162 -6.96 7.84 15.89
N LEU A 163 -5.90 7.06 15.79
CA LEU A 163 -5.90 5.69 16.35
C LEU A 163 -5.64 5.87 17.87
N GLU A 164 -6.68 5.68 18.67
CA GLU A 164 -6.54 5.47 20.11
C GLU A 164 -6.10 4.04 20.40
#